data_77ef3932996437ba0c0305585cb55cfa
#
_entry.id   77ef3932996437ba0c0305585cb55cfa
#
_cell.length_a   1.000
_cell.length_b   1.000
_cell.length_c   1.000
_cell.angle_alpha   90.00
_cell.angle_beta   90.00
_cell.angle_gamma   90.00
#
_symmetry.space_group_name_H-M   'P 1'
#
loop_
_entity.id
_entity.type
_entity.pdbx_description
1 polymer ?
#
loop_
_entity_poly.entity_id
_entity_poly.type
_entity_poly.pdbx_seq_one_letter_code
_entity_poly.pdbx_strand_id
1 'polypeptide(L)'
;MNIIFDGNWHFHKTFSIWSMYYQKKNATPEENEQLLCEALRDKEKQQVLLRKLLIDFCAAINRFKNVNKVAIVIDSSSWRYRFHDDYKYALTRVRGAYYKDFINMLNIFENYMRKKGFIVSRVMGAEGDDLLYIWSIYFTQVLEEDLVIVTGDSDIRQIINPQISLFCNNSKNLKFFCIPERVVEWTEYFDTDVMIEGVNSFEIMLYKVIMGDTSDNIPKLKKGFGDAAFRKFIQFITPYTKPENVSVIEMAQWIADRFCKFTKSTNYEEILGQVLFNLNMTWLNLSVYNEYNFQYENGKSLLMNMLDNVNENKGSYNYTKPSFTLEDIYGAIIK
;
A
#
# COMPACT_ATOMS: atom_id res chain seq x y z
N MET A 1 15.96 -3.97 -12.81
CA MET A 1 14.67 -4.12 -12.09
C MET A 1 14.85 -3.77 -10.62
N ASN A 2 13.95 -3.03 -10.04
CA ASN A 2 13.96 -2.64 -8.63
C ASN A 2 12.82 -3.33 -7.88
N ILE A 3 12.94 -3.41 -6.55
CA ILE A 3 11.91 -3.98 -5.68
C ILE A 3 11.59 -2.98 -4.58
N ILE A 4 10.30 -2.74 -4.33
CA ILE A 4 9.84 -2.00 -3.16
C ILE A 4 8.95 -2.90 -2.32
N PHE A 5 9.19 -2.92 -1.02
CA PHE A 5 8.33 -3.60 -0.05
C PHE A 5 7.42 -2.60 0.64
N ASP A 6 6.15 -2.95 0.70
CA ASP A 6 5.25 -2.43 1.71
C ASP A 6 5.66 -3.05 3.06
N GLY A 7 6.38 -2.27 3.85
CA GLY A 7 6.97 -2.74 5.10
C GLY A 7 5.92 -3.05 6.15
N ASN A 8 4.83 -2.28 6.21
CA ASN A 8 3.75 -2.52 7.15
C ASN A 8 3.01 -3.80 6.83
N TRP A 9 2.62 -4.00 5.57
CA TRP A 9 1.97 -5.24 5.14
C TRP A 9 2.85 -6.46 5.40
N HIS A 10 4.13 -6.36 5.03
CA HIS A 10 5.10 -7.45 5.25
C HIS A 10 5.24 -7.79 6.72
N PHE A 11 5.36 -6.78 7.58
CA PHE A 11 5.44 -6.94 9.02
C PHE A 11 4.17 -7.56 9.59
N HIS A 12 2.99 -7.02 9.27
CA HIS A 12 1.70 -7.53 9.72
C HIS A 12 1.45 -8.98 9.32
N LYS A 13 1.75 -9.34 8.07
CA LYS A 13 1.64 -10.72 7.58
C LYS A 13 2.47 -11.68 8.42
N THR A 14 3.74 -11.36 8.59
CA THR A 14 4.67 -12.23 9.33
C THR A 14 4.33 -12.27 10.82
N PHE A 15 3.97 -11.12 11.40
CA PHE A 15 3.52 -11.02 12.78
C PHE A 15 2.26 -11.86 13.03
N SER A 16 1.29 -11.84 12.15
CA SER A 16 0.06 -12.65 12.29
C SER A 16 0.38 -14.13 12.37
N ILE A 17 1.28 -14.63 11.53
CA ILE A 17 1.70 -16.04 11.58
C ILE A 17 2.49 -16.33 12.87
N TRP A 18 3.40 -15.44 13.25
CA TRP A 18 4.20 -15.57 14.48
C TRP A 18 3.32 -15.56 15.73
N SER A 19 2.33 -14.67 15.80
CA SER A 19 1.44 -14.53 16.94
C SER A 19 0.64 -15.79 17.25
N MET A 20 0.27 -16.57 16.23
CA MET A 20 -0.47 -17.82 16.39
C MET A 20 0.27 -18.85 17.27
N TYR A 21 1.60 -18.79 17.34
CA TYR A 21 2.38 -19.71 18.20
C TYR A 21 2.29 -19.39 19.69
N TYR A 22 1.85 -18.17 20.03
CA TYR A 22 1.76 -17.69 21.41
C TYR A 22 0.30 -17.54 21.89
N GLN A 23 -0.67 -17.67 20.99
CA GLN A 23 -2.09 -17.69 21.33
C GLN A 23 -2.53 -19.11 21.69
N LYS A 24 -3.40 -19.19 22.70
CA LYS A 24 -4.00 -20.46 23.12
C LYS A 24 -5.44 -20.57 22.61
N LYS A 25 -5.78 -21.70 22.01
CA LYS A 25 -7.08 -21.93 21.38
C LYS A 25 -8.28 -21.78 22.36
N ASN A 26 -8.07 -22.07 23.65
CA ASN A 26 -9.12 -22.04 24.67
C ASN A 26 -8.99 -20.84 25.62
N ALA A 27 -8.10 -19.88 25.35
CA ALA A 27 -7.96 -18.66 26.14
C ALA A 27 -8.96 -17.60 25.67
N THR A 28 -9.33 -16.69 26.58
CA THR A 28 -10.13 -15.52 26.23
C THR A 28 -9.33 -14.56 25.33
N PRO A 29 -9.99 -13.62 24.64
CA PRO A 29 -9.31 -12.58 23.88
C PRO A 29 -8.30 -11.81 24.75
N GLU A 30 -8.65 -11.45 25.97
CA GLU A 30 -7.83 -10.70 26.92
C GLU A 30 -6.59 -11.50 27.36
N GLU A 31 -6.76 -12.79 27.64
CA GLU A 31 -5.65 -13.70 27.97
C GLU A 31 -4.68 -13.85 26.79
N ASN A 32 -5.20 -14.00 25.56
CA ASN A 32 -4.37 -14.07 24.36
C ASN A 32 -3.64 -12.76 24.11
N GLU A 33 -4.27 -11.62 24.38
CA GLU A 33 -3.63 -10.32 24.28
C GLU A 33 -2.48 -10.16 25.26
N GLN A 34 -2.65 -10.60 26.50
CA GLN A 34 -1.60 -10.60 27.52
C GLN A 34 -0.42 -11.48 27.08
N LEU A 35 -0.69 -12.69 26.58
CA LEU A 35 0.33 -13.59 26.07
C LEU A 35 1.14 -12.97 24.92
N LEU A 36 0.49 -12.21 24.03
CA LEU A 36 1.16 -11.48 22.95
C LEU A 36 2.04 -10.35 23.50
N CYS A 37 1.56 -9.58 24.50
CA CYS A 37 2.37 -8.55 25.16
C CYS A 37 3.62 -9.16 25.78
N GLU A 38 3.49 -10.27 26.50
CA GLU A 38 4.63 -10.98 27.10
C GLU A 38 5.61 -11.49 26.04
N ALA A 39 5.07 -12.07 24.94
CA ALA A 39 5.89 -12.55 23.84
C ALA A 39 6.66 -11.43 23.14
N LEU A 40 6.02 -10.27 22.91
CA LEU A 40 6.64 -9.11 22.28
C LEU A 40 7.71 -8.43 23.17
N ARG A 41 7.69 -8.62 24.49
CA ARG A 41 8.69 -8.10 25.44
C ARG A 41 9.83 -9.05 25.69
N ASP A 42 9.67 -10.32 25.36
CA ASP A 42 10.67 -11.36 25.48
C ASP A 42 11.71 -11.24 24.35
N LYS A 43 12.98 -11.03 24.71
CA LYS A 43 14.06 -10.82 23.74
C LYS A 43 14.29 -12.01 22.80
N GLU A 44 14.17 -13.24 23.28
CA GLU A 44 14.36 -14.43 22.44
C GLU A 44 13.24 -14.54 21.41
N LYS A 45 12.00 -14.29 21.82
CA LYS A 45 10.84 -14.32 20.92
C LYS A 45 10.85 -13.15 19.92
N GLN A 46 11.34 -11.97 20.32
CA GLN A 46 11.60 -10.86 19.41
C GLN A 46 12.61 -11.25 18.31
N GLN A 47 13.69 -11.93 18.70
CA GLN A 47 14.69 -12.43 17.74
C GLN A 47 14.09 -13.45 16.77
N VAL A 48 13.21 -14.34 17.24
CA VAL A 48 12.48 -15.28 16.37
C VAL A 48 11.60 -14.54 15.37
N LEU A 49 10.87 -13.52 15.79
CA LEU A 49 10.05 -12.68 14.90
C LEU A 49 10.92 -11.97 13.87
N LEU A 50 11.99 -11.31 14.30
CA LEU A 50 12.90 -10.60 13.40
C LEU A 50 13.54 -11.56 12.37
N ARG A 51 13.98 -12.72 12.81
CA ARG A 51 14.52 -13.77 11.91
C ARG A 51 13.49 -14.18 10.85
N LYS A 52 12.24 -14.40 11.26
CA LYS A 52 11.16 -14.77 10.34
C LYS A 52 10.88 -13.66 9.32
N LEU A 53 10.85 -12.41 9.75
CA LEU A 53 10.71 -11.24 8.86
C LEU A 53 11.81 -11.19 7.81
N LEU A 54 13.07 -11.43 8.21
CA LEU A 54 14.21 -11.42 7.30
C LEU A 54 14.18 -12.60 6.32
N ILE A 55 13.79 -13.80 6.79
CA ILE A 55 13.63 -14.96 5.92
C ILE A 55 12.57 -14.70 4.86
N ASP A 56 11.40 -14.21 5.23
CA ASP A 56 10.30 -13.90 4.32
C ASP A 56 10.69 -12.79 3.32
N PHE A 57 11.44 -11.80 3.78
CA PHE A 57 11.97 -10.72 2.96
C PHE A 57 12.96 -11.23 1.90
N CYS A 58 13.96 -12.02 2.34
CA CYS A 58 14.93 -12.63 1.43
C CYS A 58 14.27 -13.61 0.45
N ALA A 59 13.31 -14.40 0.90
CA ALA A 59 12.57 -15.33 0.04
C ALA A 59 11.81 -14.58 -1.06
N ALA A 60 11.22 -13.42 -0.76
CA ALA A 60 10.56 -12.61 -1.77
C ALA A 60 11.56 -12.04 -2.80
N ILE A 61 12.69 -11.48 -2.36
CA ILE A 61 13.73 -10.94 -3.26
C ILE A 61 14.32 -12.05 -4.16
N ASN A 62 14.57 -13.22 -3.60
CA ASN A 62 15.20 -14.32 -4.34
C ASN A 62 14.32 -14.89 -5.47
N ARG A 63 13.05 -14.53 -5.54
CA ARG A 63 12.17 -14.87 -6.67
C ARG A 63 12.47 -14.08 -7.93
N PHE A 64 13.23 -12.99 -7.81
CA PHE A 64 13.52 -12.09 -8.91
C PHE A 64 15.00 -12.17 -9.30
N LYS A 65 15.27 -12.07 -10.60
CA LYS A 65 16.63 -12.01 -11.15
C LYS A 65 17.02 -10.57 -11.41
N ASN A 66 18.32 -10.27 -11.35
CA ASN A 66 18.87 -8.96 -11.72
C ASN A 66 18.22 -7.79 -10.94
N VAL A 67 18.10 -7.96 -9.63
CA VAL A 67 17.59 -6.91 -8.74
C VAL A 67 18.69 -5.86 -8.56
N ASN A 68 18.38 -4.59 -8.88
CA ASN A 68 19.32 -3.47 -8.79
C ASN A 68 19.23 -2.79 -7.42
N LYS A 69 18.01 -2.44 -7.01
CA LYS A 69 17.77 -1.76 -5.72
C LYS A 69 16.60 -2.41 -5.00
N VAL A 70 16.67 -2.36 -3.67
CA VAL A 70 15.58 -2.81 -2.79
C VAL A 70 15.26 -1.70 -1.81
N ALA A 71 14.02 -1.24 -1.81
CA ALA A 71 13.50 -0.25 -0.89
C ALA A 71 12.38 -0.84 -0.02
N ILE A 72 12.20 -0.27 1.16
CA ILE A 72 11.12 -0.60 2.10
C ILE A 72 10.44 0.71 2.44
N VAL A 73 9.14 0.77 2.32
CA VAL A 73 8.34 1.90 2.80
C VAL A 73 7.63 1.52 4.08
N ILE A 74 7.51 2.47 5.00
CA ILE A 74 6.86 2.27 6.30
C ILE A 74 5.88 3.41 6.55
N ASP A 75 4.68 3.05 6.99
CA ASP A 75 3.65 4.01 7.36
C ASP A 75 4.11 4.97 8.45
N SER A 76 3.62 6.18 8.33
CA SER A 76 3.56 7.15 9.41
C SER A 76 2.09 7.49 9.75
N SER A 77 1.84 8.61 10.40
CA SER A 77 0.48 9.12 10.55
C SER A 77 -0.08 9.54 9.19
N SER A 78 -1.34 9.20 8.90
CA SER A 78 -1.94 9.60 7.62
C SER A 78 -2.33 11.08 7.59
N TRP A 79 -2.01 11.77 6.49
CA TRP A 79 -2.50 13.11 6.22
C TRP A 79 -4.02 13.14 6.00
N ARG A 80 -4.63 12.01 5.65
CA ARG A 80 -6.07 11.86 5.37
C ARG A 80 -6.94 12.10 6.60
N TYR A 81 -6.41 11.94 7.81
CA TYR A 81 -7.10 12.33 9.06
C TYR A 81 -7.44 13.81 9.14
N ARG A 82 -6.80 14.67 8.36
CA ARG A 82 -7.13 16.11 8.30
C ARG A 82 -8.43 16.40 7.53
N PHE A 83 -8.90 15.42 6.73
CA PHE A 83 -10.14 15.53 5.95
C PHE A 83 -11.26 14.66 6.48
N HIS A 84 -10.90 13.61 7.15
CA HIS A 84 -11.85 12.61 7.62
C HIS A 84 -11.38 12.11 9.00
N ASP A 85 -11.95 12.69 10.06
CA ASP A 85 -11.55 12.38 11.45
C ASP A 85 -11.71 10.88 11.77
N ASP A 86 -12.71 10.23 11.19
CA ASP A 86 -12.96 8.80 11.35
C ASP A 86 -12.38 7.93 10.21
N TYR A 87 -11.39 8.43 9.50
CA TYR A 87 -10.62 7.64 8.52
C TYR A 87 -10.03 6.41 9.20
N LYS A 88 -10.17 5.25 8.55
CA LYS A 88 -9.79 3.95 9.11
C LYS A 88 -10.40 3.68 10.49
N TYR A 89 -11.62 4.21 10.72
CA TYR A 89 -12.32 4.08 12.01
C TYR A 89 -11.49 4.59 13.21
N ALA A 90 -10.75 5.68 13.04
CA ALA A 90 -9.84 6.20 14.06
C ALA A 90 -10.51 6.49 15.40
N LEU A 91 -11.78 6.94 15.37
CA LEU A 91 -12.56 7.26 16.57
C LEU A 91 -13.12 6.03 17.30
N THR A 92 -13.30 4.91 16.59
CA THR A 92 -13.94 3.70 17.12
C THR A 92 -13.03 2.49 17.20
N ARG A 93 -11.89 2.52 16.49
CA ARG A 93 -10.93 1.40 16.44
C ARG A 93 -10.23 1.21 17.78
N VAL A 94 -10.61 0.18 18.50
CA VAL A 94 -9.89 -0.27 19.70
C VAL A 94 -8.60 -0.98 19.26
N ARG A 95 -7.46 -0.44 19.65
CA ARG A 95 -6.17 -1.09 19.46
C ARG A 95 -5.88 -1.94 20.69
N GLY A 96 -5.49 -3.19 20.48
CA GLY A 96 -5.11 -4.09 21.55
C GLY A 96 -3.92 -3.58 22.38
N ALA A 97 -3.79 -4.03 23.63
CA ALA A 97 -2.74 -3.62 24.56
C ALA A 97 -1.33 -3.92 24.00
N TYR A 98 -1.20 -4.95 23.15
CA TYR A 98 0.06 -5.30 22.49
C TYR A 98 0.51 -4.31 21.41
N TYR A 99 -0.35 -3.38 20.97
CA TYR A 99 -0.08 -2.52 19.82
C TYR A 99 1.17 -1.66 19.97
N LYS A 100 1.43 -1.15 21.20
CA LYS A 100 2.64 -0.38 21.49
C LYS A 100 3.90 -1.22 21.30
N ASP A 101 3.89 -2.45 21.78
CA ASP A 101 5.01 -3.39 21.68
C ASP A 101 5.19 -3.86 20.22
N PHE A 102 4.08 -3.99 19.46
CA PHE A 102 4.08 -4.25 18.02
C PHE A 102 4.79 -3.13 17.25
N ILE A 103 4.44 -1.86 17.49
CA ILE A 103 5.10 -0.71 16.85
C ILE A 103 6.59 -0.65 17.22
N ASN A 104 6.94 -0.99 18.45
CA ASN A 104 8.33 -1.05 18.86
C ASN A 104 9.11 -2.11 18.05
N MET A 105 8.53 -3.28 17.82
CA MET A 105 9.13 -4.30 16.95
C MET A 105 9.27 -3.87 15.50
N LEU A 106 8.29 -3.15 14.94
CA LEU A 106 8.39 -2.55 13.62
C LEU A 106 9.57 -1.57 13.54
N ASN A 107 9.75 -0.72 14.56
CA ASN A 107 10.89 0.21 14.64
C ASN A 107 12.24 -0.53 14.76
N ILE A 108 12.28 -1.65 15.47
CA ILE A 108 13.48 -2.51 15.53
C ILE A 108 13.81 -3.08 14.16
N PHE A 109 12.82 -3.57 13.44
CA PHE A 109 12.98 -4.07 12.06
C PHE A 109 13.46 -2.95 11.12
N GLU A 110 12.83 -1.77 11.16
CA GLU A 110 13.23 -0.60 10.38
C GLU A 110 14.72 -0.24 10.62
N ASN A 111 15.10 -0.10 11.89
CA ASN A 111 16.47 0.25 12.27
C ASN A 111 17.48 -0.82 11.83
N TYR A 112 17.11 -2.09 11.92
CA TYR A 112 17.94 -3.19 11.44
C TYR A 112 18.16 -3.09 9.93
N MET A 113 17.10 -2.86 9.15
CA MET A 113 17.20 -2.76 7.68
C MET A 113 18.03 -1.55 7.26
N ARG A 114 17.90 -0.40 7.93
CA ARG A 114 18.76 0.79 7.72
C ARG A 114 20.22 0.48 7.98
N LYS A 115 20.54 -0.20 9.10
CA LYS A 115 21.93 -0.61 9.45
C LYS A 115 22.50 -1.59 8.43
N LYS A 116 21.70 -2.38 7.77
CA LYS A 116 22.10 -3.29 6.69
C LYS A 116 22.23 -2.59 5.33
N GLY A 117 21.98 -1.28 5.25
CA GLY A 117 22.14 -0.47 4.05
C GLY A 117 20.94 -0.48 3.11
N PHE A 118 19.80 -1.05 3.50
CA PHE A 118 18.60 -0.96 2.69
C PHE A 118 18.04 0.46 2.67
N ILE A 119 17.44 0.83 1.54
CA ILE A 119 16.63 2.05 1.47
C ILE A 119 15.39 1.82 2.33
N VAL A 120 15.23 2.62 3.38
CA VAL A 120 14.02 2.58 4.21
C VAL A 120 13.40 3.97 4.24
N SER A 121 12.22 4.08 3.64
CA SER A 121 11.48 5.32 3.48
C SER A 121 10.35 5.40 4.49
N ARG A 122 10.33 6.47 5.27
CA ARG A 122 9.26 6.82 6.20
C ARG A 122 9.18 8.32 6.31
N VAL A 123 8.03 8.89 6.06
CA VAL A 123 7.80 10.34 6.04
C VAL A 123 6.62 10.69 6.92
N MET A 124 6.79 11.68 7.78
CA MET A 124 5.70 12.14 8.65
C MET A 124 4.51 12.60 7.80
N GLY A 125 3.34 12.09 8.10
CA GLY A 125 2.10 12.38 7.40
C GLY A 125 1.84 11.51 6.17
N ALA A 126 2.82 10.75 5.65
CA ALA A 126 2.62 9.84 4.54
C ALA A 126 2.29 8.42 5.02
N GLU A 127 1.35 7.78 4.36
CA GLU A 127 1.13 6.33 4.44
C GLU A 127 2.11 5.58 3.53
N GLY A 128 2.25 4.28 3.72
CA GLY A 128 3.07 3.43 2.88
C GLY A 128 2.68 3.53 1.41
N ASP A 129 1.39 3.59 1.12
CA ASP A 129 0.85 3.71 -0.24
C ASP A 129 1.29 4.98 -0.95
N ASP A 130 1.30 6.12 -0.24
CA ASP A 130 1.80 7.39 -0.76
C ASP A 130 3.27 7.26 -1.15
N LEU A 131 4.07 6.63 -0.30
CA LEU A 131 5.49 6.41 -0.52
C LEU A 131 5.74 5.37 -1.64
N LEU A 132 4.96 4.30 -1.71
CA LEU A 132 5.02 3.33 -2.83
C LEU A 132 4.79 4.03 -4.16
N TYR A 133 3.81 4.93 -4.22
CA TYR A 133 3.52 5.70 -5.43
C TYR A 133 4.67 6.65 -5.80
N ILE A 134 5.20 7.44 -4.87
CA ILE A 134 6.31 8.38 -5.15
C ILE A 134 7.58 7.65 -5.56
N TRP A 135 7.94 6.56 -4.89
CA TRP A 135 9.07 5.73 -5.29
C TRP A 135 8.85 5.05 -6.65
N SER A 136 7.60 4.68 -6.99
CA SER A 136 7.31 4.11 -8.30
C SER A 136 7.58 5.11 -9.42
N ILE A 137 7.23 6.38 -9.25
CA ILE A 137 7.57 7.46 -10.20
C ILE A 137 9.09 7.57 -10.35
N TYR A 138 9.83 7.58 -9.23
CA TYR A 138 11.27 7.67 -9.28
C TYR A 138 11.91 6.53 -10.08
N PHE A 139 11.53 5.28 -9.81
CA PHE A 139 12.12 4.14 -10.51
C PHE A 139 11.70 4.06 -11.98
N THR A 140 10.44 4.32 -12.31
CA THR A 140 9.94 4.09 -13.66
C THR A 140 9.99 5.30 -14.57
N GLN A 141 9.83 6.52 -14.04
CA GLN A 141 9.86 7.74 -14.87
C GLN A 141 11.19 8.48 -14.84
N VAL A 142 11.94 8.40 -13.72
CA VAL A 142 13.23 9.09 -13.61
C VAL A 142 14.40 8.18 -14.00
N LEU A 143 14.37 6.91 -13.56
CA LEU A 143 15.42 5.94 -13.90
C LEU A 143 15.07 5.08 -15.13
N GLU A 144 13.81 5.12 -15.59
CA GLU A 144 13.29 4.31 -16.71
C GLU A 144 13.52 2.79 -16.50
N GLU A 145 13.44 2.34 -15.24
CA GLU A 145 13.69 0.96 -14.84
C GLU A 145 12.39 0.28 -14.36
N ASP A 146 12.29 -1.02 -14.62
CA ASP A 146 11.17 -1.84 -14.14
C ASP A 146 11.14 -1.96 -12.62
N LEU A 147 9.93 -2.02 -12.08
CA LEU A 147 9.65 -2.07 -10.65
C LEU A 147 8.73 -3.24 -10.30
N VAL A 148 9.05 -3.94 -9.23
CA VAL A 148 8.15 -4.86 -8.54
C VAL A 148 7.81 -4.29 -7.16
N ILE A 149 6.53 -4.16 -6.86
CA ILE A 149 6.05 -3.78 -5.54
C ILE A 149 5.59 -5.04 -4.81
N VAL A 150 6.17 -5.31 -3.65
CA VAL A 150 5.81 -6.46 -2.81
C VAL A 150 4.80 -6.02 -1.77
N THR A 151 3.53 -6.28 -2.02
CA THR A 151 2.41 -5.96 -1.14
C THR A 151 1.26 -6.93 -1.35
N GLY A 152 0.37 -7.05 -0.38
CA GLY A 152 -0.94 -7.70 -0.52
C GLY A 152 -2.08 -6.70 -0.57
N ASP A 153 -1.76 -5.41 -0.52
CA ASP A 153 -2.77 -4.37 -0.59
C ASP A 153 -3.34 -4.22 -2.00
N SER A 154 -4.65 -4.28 -2.10
CA SER A 154 -5.36 -4.14 -3.38
C SER A 154 -5.33 -2.71 -3.92
N ASP A 155 -5.13 -1.71 -3.06
CA ASP A 155 -5.19 -0.31 -3.42
C ASP A 155 -4.03 0.10 -4.31
N ILE A 156 -2.89 -0.56 -4.16
CA ILE A 156 -1.70 -0.35 -4.99
C ILE A 156 -1.91 -0.81 -6.44
N ARG A 157 -2.91 -1.64 -6.71
CA ARG A 157 -3.20 -2.09 -8.09
C ARG A 157 -3.53 -0.94 -9.04
N GLN A 158 -3.99 0.21 -8.53
CA GLN A 158 -4.29 1.39 -9.34
C GLN A 158 -3.07 2.04 -9.99
N ILE A 159 -1.84 1.72 -9.54
CA ILE A 159 -0.60 2.26 -10.11
C ILE A 159 0.14 1.26 -11.01
N ILE A 160 -0.40 0.07 -11.23
CA ILE A 160 0.18 -0.92 -12.13
C ILE A 160 0.17 -0.36 -13.58
N ASN A 161 1.30 -0.51 -14.23
CA ASN A 161 1.49 -0.16 -15.64
C ASN A 161 2.53 -1.12 -16.28
N PRO A 162 2.91 -1.00 -17.55
CA PRO A 162 3.88 -1.91 -18.18
C PRO A 162 5.22 -2.05 -17.45
N GLN A 163 5.64 -1.04 -16.69
CA GLN A 163 6.90 -1.05 -15.93
C GLN A 163 6.71 -1.40 -14.44
N ILE A 164 5.46 -1.38 -13.92
CA ILE A 164 5.16 -1.64 -12.52
C ILE A 164 4.33 -2.91 -12.40
N SER A 165 4.86 -3.90 -11.71
CA SER A 165 4.13 -5.12 -11.35
C SER A 165 4.01 -5.26 -9.82
N LEU A 166 3.00 -6.02 -9.38
CA LEU A 166 2.83 -6.37 -7.97
C LEU A 166 3.16 -7.83 -7.74
N PHE A 167 3.70 -8.11 -6.57
CA PHE A 167 3.91 -9.46 -6.08
C PHE A 167 3.40 -9.59 -4.65
N CYS A 168 2.38 -10.42 -4.46
CA CYS A 168 1.88 -10.77 -3.15
C CYS A 168 2.59 -12.03 -2.64
N ASN A 169 3.56 -11.86 -1.75
CA ASN A 169 4.29 -12.97 -1.13
C ASN A 169 3.44 -13.66 -0.06
N ASN A 170 2.38 -14.33 -0.48
CA ASN A 170 1.52 -15.17 0.35
C ASN A 170 1.63 -16.64 -0.08
N SER A 171 0.79 -17.52 0.48
CA SER A 171 0.76 -18.95 0.13
C SER A 171 0.45 -19.23 -1.34
N LYS A 172 -0.23 -18.31 -2.03
CA LYS A 172 -0.57 -18.45 -3.45
C LYS A 172 0.46 -17.79 -4.38
N ASN A 173 1.42 -17.01 -3.86
CA ASN A 173 2.41 -16.24 -4.63
C ASN A 173 1.81 -15.45 -5.79
N LEU A 174 0.76 -14.68 -5.49
CA LEU A 174 0.02 -13.91 -6.48
C LEU A 174 0.92 -12.85 -7.12
N LYS A 175 0.84 -12.73 -8.43
CA LYS A 175 1.49 -11.66 -9.21
C LYS A 175 0.43 -10.88 -9.97
N PHE A 176 0.61 -9.58 -10.02
CA PHE A 176 -0.22 -8.68 -10.79
C PHE A 176 0.67 -7.89 -11.75
N PHE A 177 0.34 -7.86 -13.00
CA PHE A 177 1.09 -7.14 -14.02
C PHE A 177 0.17 -6.61 -15.11
N CYS A 178 0.65 -5.65 -15.89
CA CYS A 178 -0.10 -5.05 -16.97
C CYS A 178 0.24 -5.72 -18.31
N ILE A 179 -0.78 -6.23 -19.01
CA ILE A 179 -0.66 -6.77 -20.38
C ILE A 179 -1.77 -6.16 -21.24
N PRO A 180 -1.45 -5.69 -22.43
CA PRO A 180 -1.27 -4.27 -22.67
C PRO A 180 -2.47 -3.53 -22.10
N GLU A 181 -2.26 -2.53 -21.28
CA GLU A 181 -3.24 -1.66 -20.62
C GLU A 181 -4.25 -2.35 -19.68
N ARG A 182 -4.06 -3.64 -19.37
CA ARG A 182 -4.90 -4.40 -18.44
C ARG A 182 -4.10 -4.95 -17.29
N VAL A 183 -4.64 -4.82 -16.08
CA VAL A 183 -4.09 -5.48 -14.90
C VAL A 183 -4.58 -6.91 -14.87
N VAL A 184 -3.65 -7.85 -14.88
CA VAL A 184 -3.92 -9.29 -14.86
C VAL A 184 -3.41 -9.86 -13.54
N GLU A 185 -4.25 -10.60 -12.87
CA GLU A 185 -3.83 -11.46 -11.77
C GLU A 185 -3.29 -12.77 -12.35
N TRP A 186 -2.06 -13.11 -11.96
CA TRP A 186 -1.47 -14.39 -12.29
C TRP A 186 -1.17 -15.17 -11.02
N THR A 187 -1.73 -16.38 -10.90
CA THR A 187 -1.44 -17.32 -9.83
C THR A 187 -0.83 -18.59 -10.45
N GLU A 188 -0.07 -19.35 -9.69
CA GLU A 188 0.33 -20.70 -10.09
C GLU A 188 -0.90 -21.63 -10.27
N TYR A 189 -2.02 -21.24 -9.69
CA TYR A 189 -3.34 -21.83 -9.88
C TYR A 189 -4.24 -20.70 -10.37
N PHE A 190 -4.81 -20.86 -11.55
CA PHE A 190 -5.81 -19.94 -12.09
C PHE A 190 -7.01 -19.88 -11.14
N ASP A 191 -6.99 -18.93 -10.23
CA ASP A 191 -8.15 -18.58 -9.43
C ASP A 191 -8.64 -17.23 -9.97
N THR A 192 -9.63 -17.30 -10.83
CA THR A 192 -10.22 -16.17 -11.52
C THR A 192 -11.01 -15.34 -10.53
N ASP A 193 -10.38 -14.35 -9.92
CA ASP A 193 -11.12 -13.20 -9.41
C ASP A 193 -11.55 -12.36 -10.62
N VAL A 194 -12.79 -12.58 -11.06
CA VAL A 194 -13.38 -12.02 -12.28
C VAL A 194 -13.33 -10.49 -12.35
N MET A 195 -13.11 -9.79 -11.22
CA MET A 195 -12.99 -8.33 -11.16
C MET A 195 -11.63 -7.80 -11.62
N ILE A 196 -10.58 -8.60 -11.56
CA ILE A 196 -9.21 -8.17 -11.88
C ILE A 196 -8.83 -8.58 -13.30
N GLU A 197 -9.43 -9.63 -13.81
CA GLU A 197 -9.17 -10.09 -15.17
C GLU A 197 -9.72 -9.10 -16.18
N GLY A 198 -8.82 -8.34 -16.78
CA GLY A 198 -9.12 -7.43 -17.87
C GLY A 198 -9.60 -6.02 -17.52
N VAL A 199 -9.48 -5.61 -16.24
CA VAL A 199 -9.65 -4.19 -15.84
C VAL A 199 -8.30 -3.47 -15.87
N ASN A 200 -8.30 -2.20 -16.27
CA ASN A 200 -7.11 -1.38 -16.23
C ASN A 200 -6.98 -0.66 -14.87
N SER A 201 -5.81 -0.11 -14.59
CA SER A 201 -5.52 0.60 -13.33
C SER A 201 -6.48 1.79 -13.09
N PHE A 202 -6.94 2.46 -14.14
CA PHE A 202 -7.93 3.51 -14.03
C PHE A 202 -9.30 3.00 -13.56
N GLU A 203 -9.76 1.85 -14.07
CA GLU A 203 -11.00 1.23 -13.61
C GLU A 203 -10.92 0.77 -12.16
N ILE A 204 -9.74 0.33 -11.70
CA ILE A 204 -9.50 0.00 -10.29
C ILE A 204 -9.64 1.24 -9.41
N MET A 205 -9.05 2.36 -9.81
CA MET A 205 -9.23 3.64 -9.14
C MET A 205 -10.70 4.06 -9.12
N LEU A 206 -11.40 4.01 -10.27
CA LEU A 206 -12.83 4.32 -10.36
C LEU A 206 -13.68 3.43 -9.44
N TYR A 207 -13.33 2.14 -9.32
CA TYR A 207 -14.02 1.25 -8.41
C TYR A 207 -13.95 1.76 -6.98
N LYS A 208 -12.77 2.12 -6.50
CA LYS A 208 -12.58 2.68 -5.15
C LYS A 208 -13.34 3.99 -4.95
N VAL A 209 -13.32 4.87 -5.94
CA VAL A 209 -14.02 6.16 -5.87
C VAL A 209 -15.53 5.97 -5.83
N ILE A 210 -16.10 5.08 -6.64
CA ILE A 210 -17.55 4.90 -6.77
C ILE A 210 -18.11 3.98 -5.72
N MET A 211 -17.43 2.86 -5.46
CA MET A 211 -17.88 1.85 -4.51
C MET A 211 -17.51 2.15 -3.08
N GLY A 212 -16.61 3.13 -2.87
CA GLY A 212 -16.03 3.43 -1.58
C GLY A 212 -15.12 2.33 -1.07
N ASP A 213 -14.65 2.50 0.15
CA ASP A 213 -13.83 1.52 0.86
C ASP A 213 -14.30 1.38 2.31
N THR A 214 -14.88 0.25 2.63
CA THR A 214 -15.38 0.01 3.98
C THR A 214 -14.26 -0.21 4.99
N SER A 215 -13.05 -0.63 4.57
CA SER A 215 -11.91 -0.79 5.46
C SER A 215 -11.37 0.56 5.94
N ASP A 216 -11.49 1.57 5.10
CA ASP A 216 -11.03 2.93 5.33
C ASP A 216 -12.15 3.90 5.74
N ASN A 217 -13.37 3.38 5.91
CA ASN A 217 -14.56 4.15 6.21
C ASN A 217 -14.90 5.21 5.14
N ILE A 218 -14.70 4.85 3.87
CA ILE A 218 -14.98 5.71 2.72
C ILE A 218 -16.32 5.30 2.12
N PRO A 219 -17.32 6.21 2.03
CA PRO A 219 -18.66 5.87 1.61
C PRO A 219 -18.78 5.64 0.09
N LYS A 220 -19.75 4.81 -0.30
CA LYS A 220 -20.17 4.68 -1.70
C LYS A 220 -20.87 5.93 -2.20
N LEU A 221 -20.71 6.26 -3.49
CA LEU A 221 -21.42 7.38 -4.12
C LEU A 221 -22.94 7.22 -4.09
N LYS A 222 -23.44 5.99 -4.16
CA LYS A 222 -24.88 5.72 -4.18
C LYS A 222 -25.20 4.43 -3.46
N LYS A 223 -26.15 4.50 -2.52
CA LYS A 223 -26.69 3.32 -1.83
C LYS A 223 -27.33 2.37 -2.84
N GLY A 224 -27.06 1.07 -2.72
CA GLY A 224 -27.56 0.05 -3.64
C GLY A 224 -26.81 -0.04 -5.00
N PHE A 225 -25.81 0.79 -5.24
CA PHE A 225 -24.94 0.64 -6.38
C PHE A 225 -23.93 -0.50 -6.10
N GLY A 226 -24.03 -1.60 -6.81
CA GLY A 226 -23.21 -2.79 -6.60
C GLY A 226 -22.36 -3.12 -7.83
N ASP A 227 -21.59 -4.21 -7.77
CA ASP A 227 -20.62 -4.63 -8.80
C ASP A 227 -21.26 -4.76 -10.20
N ALA A 228 -22.46 -5.32 -10.28
CA ALA A 228 -23.16 -5.43 -11.57
C ALA A 228 -23.48 -4.06 -12.21
N ALA A 229 -23.83 -3.07 -11.37
CA ALA A 229 -24.05 -1.70 -11.83
C ALA A 229 -22.73 -1.03 -12.21
N PHE A 230 -21.66 -1.27 -11.44
CA PHE A 230 -20.32 -0.78 -11.76
C PHE A 230 -19.83 -1.30 -13.12
N ARG A 231 -19.95 -2.60 -13.41
CA ARG A 231 -19.58 -3.16 -14.72
C ARG A 231 -20.35 -2.50 -15.88
N LYS A 232 -21.65 -2.24 -15.69
CA LYS A 232 -22.43 -1.50 -16.70
C LYS A 232 -21.99 -0.05 -16.83
N PHE A 233 -21.59 0.57 -15.74
CA PHE A 233 -21.02 1.92 -15.75
C PHE A 233 -19.70 1.96 -16.52
N ILE A 234 -18.80 1.00 -16.33
CA ILE A 234 -17.55 0.89 -17.11
C ILE A 234 -17.85 0.76 -18.60
N GLN A 235 -18.78 -0.11 -18.98
CA GLN A 235 -19.22 -0.24 -20.38
C GLN A 235 -19.78 1.08 -20.94
N PHE A 236 -20.52 1.83 -20.12
CA PHE A 236 -21.09 3.12 -20.50
C PHE A 236 -20.00 4.17 -20.73
N ILE A 237 -18.93 4.18 -19.93
CA ILE A 237 -17.85 5.19 -20.06
C ILE A 237 -16.76 4.80 -21.07
N THR A 238 -16.66 3.54 -21.49
CA THR A 238 -15.63 3.06 -22.42
C THR A 238 -15.52 3.90 -23.71
N PRO A 239 -16.60 4.43 -24.31
CA PRO A 239 -16.50 5.28 -25.50
C PRO A 239 -15.92 6.69 -25.23
N TYR A 240 -15.81 7.09 -23.96
CA TYR A 240 -15.35 8.44 -23.62
C TYR A 240 -13.84 8.46 -23.39
N THR A 241 -13.18 9.48 -23.90
CA THR A 241 -11.76 9.69 -23.63
C THR A 241 -11.53 9.90 -22.14
N LYS A 242 -10.64 9.10 -21.59
CA LYS A 242 -10.17 9.24 -20.22
C LYS A 242 -9.35 10.53 -20.09
N PRO A 243 -9.60 11.36 -19.07
CA PRO A 243 -8.74 12.52 -18.84
C PRO A 243 -7.35 12.10 -18.36
N GLU A 244 -6.33 12.74 -18.92
CA GLU A 244 -4.92 12.51 -18.58
C GLU A 244 -4.29 13.82 -18.11
N ASN A 245 -3.39 13.74 -17.13
CA ASN A 245 -2.66 14.89 -16.59
C ASN A 245 -3.59 16.04 -16.11
N VAL A 246 -4.71 15.68 -15.50
CA VAL A 246 -5.72 16.63 -15.01
C VAL A 246 -5.62 16.83 -13.50
N SER A 247 -6.16 17.93 -13.02
CA SER A 247 -6.34 18.20 -11.59
C SER A 247 -7.35 17.23 -10.96
N VAL A 248 -7.34 17.14 -9.63
CA VAL A 248 -8.33 16.34 -8.89
C VAL A 248 -9.76 16.82 -9.17
N ILE A 249 -9.94 18.16 -9.28
CA ILE A 249 -11.25 18.78 -9.57
C ILE A 249 -11.75 18.37 -10.95
N GLU A 250 -10.91 18.45 -11.98
CA GLU A 250 -11.29 18.04 -13.35
C GLU A 250 -11.62 16.54 -13.43
N MET A 251 -10.85 15.70 -12.72
CA MET A 251 -11.15 14.27 -12.63
C MET A 251 -12.49 14.05 -11.90
N ALA A 252 -12.74 14.76 -10.81
CA ALA A 252 -13.99 14.65 -10.06
C ALA A 252 -15.20 15.08 -10.93
N GLN A 253 -15.08 16.17 -11.65
CA GLN A 253 -16.11 16.65 -12.58
C GLN A 253 -16.38 15.62 -13.69
N TRP A 254 -15.32 15.04 -14.27
CA TRP A 254 -15.45 14.01 -15.31
C TRP A 254 -16.19 12.78 -14.82
N ILE A 255 -15.87 12.30 -13.60
CA ILE A 255 -16.53 11.14 -12.98
C ILE A 255 -17.98 11.48 -12.64
N ALA A 256 -18.23 12.61 -11.96
CA ALA A 256 -19.55 13.02 -11.51
C ALA A 256 -20.52 13.20 -12.68
N ASP A 257 -20.09 13.85 -13.77
CA ASP A 257 -20.90 14.07 -14.98
C ASP A 257 -21.36 12.73 -15.56
N ARG A 258 -20.45 11.77 -15.71
CA ARG A 258 -20.77 10.46 -16.30
C ARG A 258 -21.60 9.59 -15.36
N PHE A 259 -21.31 9.66 -14.06
CA PHE A 259 -22.09 8.93 -13.06
C PHE A 259 -23.53 9.45 -12.98
N CYS A 260 -23.73 10.77 -12.99
CA CYS A 260 -25.06 11.37 -13.02
C CYS A 260 -25.82 11.00 -14.30
N LYS A 261 -25.19 11.05 -15.47
CA LYS A 261 -25.79 10.62 -16.74
C LYS A 261 -26.20 9.16 -16.71
N PHE A 262 -25.33 8.28 -16.25
CA PHE A 262 -25.59 6.85 -16.14
C PHE A 262 -26.72 6.53 -15.18
N THR A 263 -26.70 7.13 -13.99
CA THR A 263 -27.69 6.86 -12.94
C THR A 263 -28.95 7.70 -13.05
N LYS A 264 -29.00 8.62 -14.03
CA LYS A 264 -30.08 9.64 -14.19
C LYS A 264 -30.30 10.46 -12.91
N SER A 265 -29.20 10.73 -12.18
CA SER A 265 -29.26 11.54 -10.96
C SER A 265 -29.31 13.02 -11.30
N THR A 266 -30.13 13.76 -10.56
CA THR A 266 -30.20 15.24 -10.63
C THR A 266 -29.35 15.93 -9.57
N ASN A 267 -28.80 15.18 -8.61
CA ASN A 267 -28.02 15.69 -7.48
C ASN A 267 -26.53 15.82 -7.83
N TYR A 268 -26.24 16.59 -8.88
CA TYR A 268 -24.85 16.68 -9.40
C TYR A 268 -23.87 17.21 -8.33
N GLU A 269 -24.21 18.28 -7.62
CA GLU A 269 -23.32 18.91 -6.65
C GLU A 269 -22.98 17.99 -5.46
N GLU A 270 -23.95 17.24 -4.97
CA GLU A 270 -23.75 16.24 -3.92
C GLU A 270 -22.83 15.12 -4.41
N ILE A 271 -23.07 14.60 -5.62
CA ILE A 271 -22.23 13.55 -6.23
C ILE A 271 -20.83 14.07 -6.49
N LEU A 272 -20.68 15.30 -7.01
CA LEU A 272 -19.37 15.92 -7.24
C LEU A 272 -18.59 16.06 -5.92
N GLY A 273 -19.23 16.56 -4.87
CA GLY A 273 -18.62 16.66 -3.55
C GLY A 273 -18.14 15.30 -3.01
N GLN A 274 -18.98 14.26 -3.16
CA GLN A 274 -18.61 12.92 -2.71
C GLN A 274 -17.51 12.31 -3.59
N VAL A 275 -17.53 12.50 -4.89
CA VAL A 275 -16.46 12.02 -5.82
C VAL A 275 -15.14 12.70 -5.46
N LEU A 276 -15.16 14.02 -5.23
CA LEU A 276 -13.96 14.77 -4.85
C LEU A 276 -13.39 14.26 -3.52
N PHE A 277 -14.25 14.05 -2.53
CA PHE A 277 -13.85 13.44 -1.26
C PHE A 277 -13.21 12.06 -1.48
N ASN A 278 -13.89 11.15 -2.19
CA ASN A 278 -13.39 9.79 -2.39
C ASN A 278 -12.08 9.77 -3.19
N LEU A 279 -11.92 10.63 -4.21
CA LEU A 279 -10.66 10.78 -4.95
C LEU A 279 -9.51 11.17 -4.02
N ASN A 280 -9.73 12.16 -3.16
CA ASN A 280 -8.71 12.61 -2.22
C ASN A 280 -8.30 11.52 -1.23
N MET A 281 -9.24 10.66 -0.88
CA MET A 281 -8.98 9.58 0.07
C MET A 281 -8.32 8.36 -0.58
N THR A 282 -8.57 8.09 -1.87
CA THR A 282 -8.21 6.80 -2.49
C THR A 282 -7.27 6.90 -3.69
N TRP A 283 -7.19 8.05 -4.36
CA TRP A 283 -6.43 8.17 -5.60
C TRP A 283 -4.95 8.46 -5.34
N LEU A 284 -4.08 7.54 -5.73
CA LEU A 284 -2.63 7.70 -5.69
C LEU A 284 -2.18 8.45 -6.95
N ASN A 285 -2.10 9.77 -6.86
CA ASN A 285 -1.72 10.63 -7.98
C ASN A 285 -1.08 11.94 -7.50
N LEU A 286 -0.10 12.45 -8.25
CA LEU A 286 0.57 13.72 -7.94
C LEU A 286 -0.41 14.89 -7.82
N SER A 287 -1.51 14.87 -8.60
CA SER A 287 -2.54 15.91 -8.54
C SER A 287 -3.16 16.04 -7.15
N VAL A 288 -3.36 14.90 -6.45
CA VAL A 288 -3.88 14.90 -5.07
C VAL A 288 -2.90 15.58 -4.12
N TYR A 289 -1.62 15.23 -4.20
CA TYR A 289 -0.61 15.78 -3.29
C TYR A 289 -0.29 17.25 -3.59
N ASN A 290 -0.42 17.69 -4.85
CA ASN A 290 -0.26 19.10 -5.25
C ASN A 290 -1.41 19.97 -4.78
N GLU A 291 -2.65 19.48 -4.83
CA GLU A 291 -3.85 20.21 -4.39
C GLU A 291 -3.79 20.50 -2.88
N TYR A 292 -3.32 19.50 -2.11
CA TYR A 292 -3.24 19.57 -0.66
C TYR A 292 -1.84 19.94 -0.20
N ASN A 293 -1.45 21.18 -0.46
CA ASN A 293 -0.15 21.74 -0.09
C ASN A 293 -0.06 22.03 1.42
N PHE A 294 -0.30 21.00 2.26
CA PHE A 294 -0.15 21.13 3.71
C PHE A 294 1.29 21.38 4.07
N GLN A 295 1.54 22.51 4.71
CA GLN A 295 2.83 22.76 5.33
C GLN A 295 2.93 22.00 6.66
N TYR A 296 4.02 21.28 6.82
CA TYR A 296 4.42 20.64 8.06
C TYR A 296 5.30 21.60 8.88
N GLU A 297 5.68 21.18 10.10
CA GLU A 297 6.49 21.98 11.03
C GLU A 297 7.80 22.51 10.43
N ASN A 298 8.35 21.82 9.44
CA ASN A 298 9.54 22.24 8.69
C ASN A 298 9.26 23.23 7.54
N GLY A 299 8.03 23.70 7.39
CA GLY A 299 7.62 24.64 6.34
C GLY A 299 7.50 24.04 4.93
N LYS A 300 7.69 22.72 4.78
CA LYS A 300 7.56 22.00 3.50
C LYS A 300 6.20 21.30 3.40
N SER A 301 5.70 21.15 2.18
CA SER A 301 4.50 20.34 1.93
C SER A 301 4.78 18.83 2.08
N LEU A 302 3.70 18.03 2.15
CA LEU A 302 3.81 16.58 2.19
C LEU A 302 4.58 16.05 0.97
N LEU A 303 4.22 16.51 -0.23
CA LEU A 303 4.90 16.12 -1.47
C LEU A 303 6.39 16.43 -1.42
N MET A 304 6.76 17.65 -0.99
CA MET A 304 8.18 18.03 -0.87
C MET A 304 8.92 17.15 0.13
N ASN A 305 8.32 16.81 1.27
CA ASN A 305 8.94 15.92 2.24
C ASN A 305 9.11 14.50 1.68
N MET A 306 8.18 13.98 0.90
CA MET A 306 8.31 12.68 0.23
C MET A 306 9.40 12.70 -0.84
N LEU A 307 9.48 13.75 -1.67
CA LEU A 307 10.51 13.90 -2.69
C LEU A 307 11.91 14.07 -2.08
N ASP A 308 12.05 14.85 -1.01
CA ASP A 308 13.30 14.97 -0.26
C ASP A 308 13.75 13.63 0.28
N ASN A 309 12.82 12.85 0.85
CA ASN A 309 13.13 11.51 1.36
C ASN A 309 13.64 10.58 0.25
N VAL A 310 13.06 10.63 -0.96
CA VAL A 310 13.59 9.90 -2.12
C VAL A 310 14.98 10.40 -2.46
N ASN A 311 15.19 11.73 -2.54
CA ASN A 311 16.47 12.33 -2.90
C ASN A 311 17.60 11.98 -1.92
N GLU A 312 17.32 11.95 -0.63
CA GLU A 312 18.27 11.56 0.42
C GLU A 312 18.64 10.08 0.37
N ASN A 313 17.70 9.22 -0.01
CA ASN A 313 17.86 7.77 0.02
C ASN A 313 18.28 7.15 -1.32
N LYS A 314 18.04 7.81 -2.46
CA LYS A 314 18.29 7.26 -3.81
C LYS A 314 19.74 6.85 -4.07
N GLY A 315 20.71 7.47 -3.38
CA GLY A 315 22.13 7.17 -3.49
C GLY A 315 22.65 6.12 -2.52
N SER A 316 21.83 5.69 -1.56
CA SER A 316 22.30 4.93 -0.43
C SER A 316 22.59 3.45 -0.71
N TYR A 317 22.25 2.90 -1.87
CA TYR A 317 22.47 1.48 -2.09
C TYR A 317 22.66 1.07 -3.54
N ASN A 318 23.87 0.56 -3.86
CA ASN A 318 24.06 -0.38 -4.96
C ASN A 318 23.83 -1.78 -4.39
N TYR A 319 22.68 -2.38 -4.70
CA TYR A 319 22.43 -3.77 -4.37
C TYR A 319 23.32 -4.68 -5.23
N THR A 320 24.56 -4.82 -4.86
CA THR A 320 25.28 -6.04 -5.18
C THR A 320 24.66 -7.09 -4.28
N LYS A 321 23.94 -8.04 -4.89
CA LYS A 321 23.27 -9.16 -4.21
C LYS A 321 24.10 -9.53 -2.97
N PRO A 322 23.68 -9.16 -1.75
CA PRO A 322 24.37 -9.67 -0.61
C PRO A 322 24.18 -11.18 -0.75
N SER A 323 25.23 -11.92 -0.66
CA SER A 323 25.12 -13.30 -0.24
C SER A 323 24.57 -13.22 1.19
N PHE A 324 23.25 -12.97 1.33
CA PHE A 324 22.53 -13.19 2.56
C PHE A 324 22.53 -14.68 2.77
N THR A 325 23.61 -15.17 3.34
CA THR A 325 23.69 -16.51 3.84
C THR A 325 22.83 -16.58 5.09
N LEU A 326 22.28 -17.74 5.36
CA LEU A 326 21.66 -18.00 6.67
C LEU A 326 22.61 -17.61 7.83
N GLU A 327 23.92 -17.69 7.62
CA GLU A 327 24.97 -17.27 8.57
C GLU A 327 24.98 -15.75 8.84
N ASP A 328 24.70 -14.91 7.85
CA ASP A 328 24.55 -13.45 8.08
C ASP A 328 23.31 -13.14 8.91
N ILE A 329 22.25 -13.93 8.73
CA ILE A 329 21.04 -13.85 9.56
C ILE A 329 21.36 -14.37 10.97
N TYR A 330 22.10 -15.45 11.11
CA TYR A 330 22.48 -16.02 12.42
C TYR A 330 23.51 -15.14 13.15
N GLY A 331 24.51 -14.62 12.46
CA GLY A 331 25.56 -13.79 13.05
C GLY A 331 25.11 -12.39 13.53
N ALA A 332 24.03 -11.84 12.94
CA ALA A 332 23.49 -10.55 13.33
C ALA A 332 22.58 -10.60 14.59
N ILE A 333 22.14 -11.79 14.98
CA ILE A 333 21.20 -12.01 16.10
C ILE A 333 21.94 -12.41 17.40
N ILE A 334 23.20 -12.82 17.31
CA ILE A 334 24.01 -13.29 18.45
C ILE A 334 24.89 -12.17 19.05
N LYS A 335 24.96 -11.01 18.41
CA LYS A 335 25.62 -9.80 18.93
C LYS A 335 24.58 -8.79 19.42
#